data_5c8a39bcdbb5a5816fe9f32e85c60017
#
_entry.id   5c8a39bcdbb5a5816fe9f32e85c60017
#
_cell.length_a   1.000
_cell.length_b   1.000
_cell.length_c   1.000
_cell.angle_alpha   90.00
_cell.angle_beta   90.00
_cell.angle_gamma   90.00
#
_symmetry.space_group_name_H-M   'P 1'
#
loop_
_entity.id
_entity.type
_entity.pdbx_description
1 polymer ?
#
loop_
_entity_poly.entity_id
_entity_poly.type
_entity_poly.pdbx_seq_one_letter_code
_entity_poly.pdbx_strand_id
1 'polypeptide(L)'
;TWGNALYETFDQKVESTLIQPTFITMYPVEVSPLAKRSPEQPALTERYEMFICGCEMGNAFSELNDPIDQYQRFKAQAEKRAHGDEEANMMDEDFVMALEYGMPPTGGLGFGIDRCAMLLCGASSIRDVILFPTMKPLDTDKKPETAADKPAEAAPAAPAVEEKIDFSNVQ
;
A
#
# COMPACT_ATOMS: atom_id res chain seq x y z
N THR A 1 10.45 14.06 -8.32
CA THR A 1 11.78 13.44 -8.06
C THR A 1 11.92 12.15 -8.86
N TRP A 2 13.14 11.62 -8.96
CA TRP A 2 13.42 10.33 -9.61
C TRP A 2 12.66 9.18 -8.92
N GLY A 3 12.70 9.14 -7.60
CA GLY A 3 12.04 8.08 -6.84
C GLY A 3 10.52 8.08 -7.00
N ASN A 4 9.89 9.25 -7.04
CA ASN A 4 8.44 9.33 -7.31
C ASN A 4 8.10 8.83 -8.72
N ALA A 5 8.89 9.21 -9.75
CA ALA A 5 8.64 8.77 -11.13
C ALA A 5 8.83 7.25 -11.29
N LEU A 6 9.81 6.68 -10.59
CA LEU A 6 10.04 5.23 -10.58
C LEU A 6 8.86 4.50 -9.93
N TYR A 7 8.43 4.97 -8.75
CA TYR A 7 7.30 4.38 -8.04
C TYR A 7 6.00 4.47 -8.83
N GLU A 8 5.68 5.64 -9.38
CA GLU A 8 4.50 5.86 -10.22
C GLU A 8 4.49 4.93 -11.46
N THR A 9 5.67 4.73 -12.07
CA THR A 9 5.80 3.80 -13.19
C THR A 9 5.55 2.35 -12.77
N PHE A 10 6.05 1.96 -11.61
CA PHE A 10 5.82 0.64 -11.04
C PHE A 10 4.32 0.43 -10.77
N ASP A 11 3.70 1.34 -10.04
CA ASP A 11 2.27 1.30 -9.69
C ASP A 11 1.38 1.14 -10.93
N GLN A 12 1.57 2.01 -11.93
CA GLN A 12 0.71 2.02 -13.13
C GLN A 12 0.97 0.88 -14.13
N LYS A 13 2.16 0.29 -14.15
CA LYS A 13 2.56 -0.62 -15.24
C LYS A 13 2.95 -2.01 -14.80
N VAL A 14 3.37 -2.18 -13.55
CA VAL A 14 3.95 -3.44 -13.10
C VAL A 14 3.08 -4.12 -12.04
N GLU A 15 2.58 -3.39 -11.06
CA GLU A 15 1.86 -3.93 -9.91
C GLU A 15 0.76 -4.92 -10.31
N SER A 16 -0.13 -4.53 -11.21
CA SER A 16 -1.25 -5.35 -11.68
C SER A 16 -0.83 -6.64 -12.42
N THR A 17 0.45 -6.75 -12.81
CA THR A 17 1.00 -7.93 -13.48
C THR A 17 1.57 -8.97 -12.52
N LEU A 18 1.68 -8.64 -11.23
CA LEU A 18 2.28 -9.49 -10.19
C LEU A 18 1.26 -10.52 -9.68
N ILE A 19 1.01 -11.56 -10.45
CA ILE A 19 0.01 -12.60 -10.13
C ILE A 19 0.53 -13.56 -9.07
N GLN A 20 1.75 -14.09 -9.26
CA GLN A 20 2.39 -14.99 -8.30
C GLN A 20 2.91 -14.23 -7.09
N PRO A 21 3.05 -14.86 -5.90
CA PRO A 21 3.64 -14.24 -4.73
C PRO A 21 5.00 -13.63 -5.05
N THR A 22 5.10 -12.31 -4.94
CA THR A 22 6.27 -11.54 -5.35
C THR A 22 6.62 -10.52 -4.29
N PHE A 23 7.90 -10.42 -3.92
CA PHE A 23 8.42 -9.37 -3.07
C PHE A 23 9.11 -8.31 -3.93
N ILE A 24 8.65 -7.08 -3.84
CA ILE A 24 9.34 -5.92 -4.40
C ILE A 24 10.12 -5.26 -3.28
N THR A 25 11.42 -5.09 -3.46
CA THR A 25 12.34 -4.61 -2.42
C THR A 25 13.02 -3.32 -2.82
N MET A 26 13.66 -2.65 -1.88
CA MET A 26 14.52 -1.49 -2.12
C MET A 26 13.77 -0.29 -2.72
N TYR A 27 12.69 0.11 -2.06
CA TYR A 27 11.91 1.29 -2.44
C TYR A 27 12.72 2.58 -2.32
N PRO A 28 12.49 3.59 -3.21
CA PRO A 28 13.11 4.89 -3.09
C PRO A 28 12.80 5.60 -1.77
N VAL A 29 13.75 6.36 -1.26
CA VAL A 29 13.60 7.14 -0.02
C VAL A 29 12.44 8.13 -0.11
N GLU A 30 12.20 8.74 -1.27
CA GLU A 30 11.19 9.75 -1.51
C GLU A 30 9.75 9.25 -1.30
N VAL A 31 9.54 7.93 -1.44
CA VAL A 31 8.24 7.27 -1.26
C VAL A 31 8.20 6.38 -0.02
N SER A 32 9.22 6.46 0.85
CA SER A 32 9.36 5.63 2.03
C SER A 32 9.78 6.46 3.26
N PRO A 33 8.95 7.40 3.71
CA PRO A 33 9.35 8.41 4.70
C PRO A 33 9.68 7.86 6.09
N LEU A 34 9.24 6.65 6.44
CA LEU A 34 9.44 6.02 7.74
C LEU A 34 10.45 4.87 7.71
N ALA A 35 10.94 4.50 6.51
CA ALA A 35 11.84 3.37 6.34
C ALA A 35 13.31 3.80 6.40
N LYS A 36 14.13 2.97 7.01
CA LYS A 36 15.57 3.18 7.11
C LYS A 36 16.23 3.08 5.74
N ARG A 37 17.22 3.95 5.49
CA ARG A 37 18.02 3.89 4.25
C ARG A 37 18.84 2.61 4.20
N SER A 38 18.96 2.05 3.01
CA SER A 38 19.95 1.00 2.77
C SER A 38 21.36 1.56 2.97
N PRO A 39 22.23 0.91 3.76
CA PRO A 39 23.60 1.36 3.95
C PRO A 39 24.44 1.24 2.67
N GLU A 40 24.10 0.30 1.79
CA GLU A 40 24.80 0.07 0.53
C GLU A 40 24.34 1.02 -0.58
N GLN A 41 23.04 1.38 -0.58
CA GLN A 41 22.42 2.23 -1.58
C GLN A 41 21.55 3.32 -0.90
N PRO A 42 22.13 4.43 -0.43
CA PRO A 42 21.42 5.43 0.37
C PRO A 42 20.24 6.15 -0.30
N ALA A 43 20.09 6.03 -1.63
CA ALA A 43 18.91 6.50 -2.37
C ALA A 43 17.69 5.57 -2.20
N LEU A 44 17.91 4.35 -1.70
CA LEU A 44 16.89 3.33 -1.49
C LEU A 44 16.74 3.03 0.02
N THR A 45 15.67 2.33 0.35
CA THR A 45 15.35 1.94 1.75
C THR A 45 15.34 0.43 1.92
N GLU A 46 15.54 0.00 3.15
CA GLU A 46 15.34 -1.39 3.59
C GLU A 46 13.83 -1.66 3.76
N ARG A 47 13.07 -1.58 2.65
CA ARG A 47 11.62 -1.78 2.57
C ARG A 47 11.29 -2.81 1.53
N TYR A 48 10.28 -3.61 1.81
CA TYR A 48 9.63 -4.45 0.80
C TYR A 48 8.12 -4.40 0.91
N GLU A 49 7.47 -4.65 -0.19
CA GLU A 49 6.04 -4.95 -0.26
C GLU A 49 5.84 -6.33 -0.89
N MET A 50 4.85 -7.05 -0.40
CA MET A 50 4.47 -8.37 -0.90
C MET A 50 3.20 -8.26 -1.73
N PHE A 51 3.24 -8.75 -2.95
CA PHE A 51 2.12 -8.78 -3.89
C PHE A 51 1.67 -10.21 -4.18
N ILE A 52 0.36 -10.41 -4.27
CA ILE A 52 -0.26 -11.66 -4.73
C ILE A 52 -1.50 -11.29 -5.54
N CYS A 53 -1.67 -11.87 -6.72
CA CYS A 53 -2.81 -11.62 -7.61
C CYS A 53 -3.02 -10.13 -7.94
N GLY A 54 -1.93 -9.37 -8.14
CA GLY A 54 -1.98 -7.95 -8.45
C GLY A 54 -2.41 -7.07 -7.27
N CYS A 55 -2.38 -7.58 -6.04
CA CYS A 55 -2.72 -6.85 -4.83
C CYS A 55 -1.56 -6.85 -3.84
N GLU A 56 -1.25 -5.68 -3.26
CA GLU A 56 -0.37 -5.59 -2.10
C GLU A 56 -1.02 -6.31 -0.92
N MET A 57 -0.32 -7.29 -0.37
CA MET A 57 -0.74 -8.08 0.79
C MET A 57 -0.10 -7.62 2.09
N GLY A 58 1.08 -7.03 2.00
CA GLY A 58 1.82 -6.56 3.15
C GLY A 58 2.97 -5.65 2.78
N ASN A 59 3.37 -4.83 3.74
CA ASN A 59 4.43 -3.85 3.64
C ASN A 59 5.29 -3.93 4.90
N ALA A 60 6.60 -4.01 4.74
CA ALA A 60 7.52 -4.12 5.85
C ALA A 60 8.82 -3.38 5.58
N PHE A 61 9.43 -2.88 6.64
CA PHE A 61 10.70 -2.17 6.54
C PHE A 61 11.47 -2.17 7.86
N SER A 62 12.79 -1.94 7.75
CA SER A 62 13.56 -1.51 8.90
C SER A 62 13.11 -0.11 9.28
N GLU A 63 12.68 0.07 10.53
CA GLU A 63 12.20 1.35 11.03
C GLU A 63 13.32 2.39 11.02
N LEU A 64 13.00 3.60 10.56
CA LEU A 64 13.93 4.72 10.67
C LEU A 64 14.02 5.16 12.12
N ASN A 65 15.17 4.93 12.74
CA ASN A 65 15.42 5.22 14.14
C ASN A 65 16.38 6.40 14.37
N ASP A 66 16.71 7.16 13.34
CA ASP A 66 17.47 8.40 13.42
C ASP A 66 16.51 9.61 13.46
N PRO A 67 16.40 10.33 14.60
CA PRO A 67 15.48 11.46 14.73
C PRO A 67 15.81 12.61 13.79
N ILE A 68 17.09 12.80 13.44
CA ILE A 68 17.51 13.89 12.54
C ILE A 68 17.06 13.60 11.10
N ASP A 69 17.31 12.38 10.59
CA ASP A 69 16.83 11.98 9.26
C ASP A 69 15.29 11.98 9.23
N GLN A 70 14.62 11.50 10.28
CA GLN A 70 13.16 11.50 10.35
C GLN A 70 12.57 12.90 10.30
N TYR A 71 13.12 13.84 11.05
CA TYR A 71 12.69 15.24 11.01
C TYR A 71 12.81 15.83 9.61
N GLN A 72 13.94 15.58 8.93
CA GLN A 72 14.16 16.07 7.56
C GLN A 72 13.15 15.50 6.58
N ARG A 73 12.79 14.21 6.72
CA ARG A 73 11.79 13.57 5.86
C ARG A 73 10.39 14.11 6.10
N PHE A 74 9.99 14.29 7.36
CA PHE A 74 8.70 14.92 7.66
C PHE A 74 8.62 16.35 7.13
N LYS A 75 9.71 17.10 7.25
CA LYS A 75 9.76 18.45 6.67
C LYS A 75 9.56 18.43 5.15
N ALA A 76 10.23 17.53 4.44
CA ALA A 76 10.07 17.37 2.99
C ALA A 76 8.64 16.92 2.62
N GLN A 77 8.01 16.06 3.41
CA GLN A 77 6.61 15.66 3.22
C GLN A 77 5.66 16.84 3.46
N ALA A 78 5.86 17.60 4.52
CA ALA A 78 5.04 18.79 4.82
C ALA A 78 5.14 19.86 3.71
N GLU A 79 6.32 20.03 3.10
CA GLU A 79 6.51 20.90 1.93
C GLU A 79 5.72 20.38 0.71
N LYS A 80 5.74 19.07 0.42
CA LYS A 80 4.92 18.48 -0.65
C LYS A 80 3.42 18.71 -0.41
N ARG A 81 2.96 18.51 0.83
CA ARG A 81 1.58 18.75 1.23
C ARG A 81 1.16 20.20 1.02
N ALA A 82 2.03 21.16 1.36
CA ALA A 82 1.79 22.57 1.11
C ALA A 82 1.66 22.92 -0.38
N HIS A 83 2.20 22.10 -1.27
CA HIS A 83 2.09 22.22 -2.72
C HIS A 83 0.95 21.39 -3.34
N GLY A 84 0.06 20.83 -2.50
CA GLY A 84 -1.18 20.15 -2.95
C GLY A 84 -1.14 18.63 -2.95
N ASP A 85 -0.10 18.00 -2.42
CA ASP A 85 -0.05 16.55 -2.22
C ASP A 85 -0.78 16.20 -0.91
N GLU A 86 -2.05 15.83 -1.02
CA GLU A 86 -2.91 15.51 0.14
C GLU A 86 -2.51 14.21 0.86
N GLU A 87 -1.78 13.31 0.16
CA GLU A 87 -1.32 12.04 0.72
C GLU A 87 -0.02 12.19 1.52
N ALA A 88 0.71 13.31 1.34
CA ALA A 88 1.94 13.56 2.05
C ALA A 88 1.70 13.74 3.56
N ASN A 89 2.60 13.17 4.37
CA ASN A 89 2.53 13.25 5.83
C ASN A 89 2.68 14.70 6.34
N MET A 90 2.02 14.99 7.45
CA MET A 90 2.27 16.22 8.21
C MET A 90 3.51 16.05 9.08
N MET A 91 4.05 17.19 9.56
CA MET A 91 5.06 17.16 10.61
C MET A 91 4.46 16.58 11.90
N ASP A 92 5.14 15.59 12.47
CA ASP A 92 4.80 14.98 13.76
C ASP A 92 5.99 15.17 14.72
N GLU A 93 5.92 16.24 15.50
CA GLU A 93 6.98 16.59 16.46
C GLU A 93 7.01 15.61 17.64
N ASP A 94 5.87 15.07 18.06
CA ASP A 94 5.79 14.09 19.13
C ASP A 94 6.46 12.78 18.72
N PHE A 95 6.28 12.36 17.47
CA PHE A 95 6.96 11.20 16.93
C PHE A 95 8.49 11.39 16.91
N VAL A 96 8.97 12.55 16.42
CA VAL A 96 10.42 12.85 16.40
C VAL A 96 10.98 12.88 17.83
N MET A 97 10.29 13.54 18.76
CA MET A 97 10.68 13.57 20.16
C MET A 97 10.73 12.15 20.77
N ALA A 98 9.80 11.28 20.44
CA ALA A 98 9.84 9.89 20.89
C ALA A 98 11.10 9.15 20.39
N LEU A 99 11.52 9.40 19.14
CA LEU A 99 12.77 8.85 18.59
C LEU A 99 14.01 9.37 19.32
N GLU A 100 14.00 10.62 19.81
CA GLU A 100 15.10 11.20 20.58
C GLU A 100 15.35 10.48 21.93
N TYR A 101 14.29 9.88 22.51
CA TYR A 101 14.45 9.01 23.68
C TYR A 101 15.17 7.69 23.37
N GLY A 102 15.25 7.34 22.11
CA GLY A 102 15.94 6.18 21.59
C GLY A 102 15.01 5.06 21.13
N MET A 103 15.23 4.61 19.91
CA MET A 103 14.57 3.44 19.32
C MET A 103 15.63 2.42 18.91
N PRO A 104 15.61 1.19 19.42
CA PRO A 104 16.54 0.16 19.01
C PRO A 104 16.32 -0.23 17.55
N PRO A 105 17.27 -0.95 16.91
CA PRO A 105 17.02 -1.55 15.61
C PRO A 105 15.74 -2.38 15.63
N THR A 106 14.78 -2.03 14.81
CA THR A 106 13.42 -2.59 14.81
C THR A 106 12.96 -2.82 13.38
N GLY A 107 12.28 -3.92 13.11
CA GLY A 107 11.55 -4.17 11.88
C GLY A 107 10.05 -4.06 12.13
N GLY A 108 9.34 -3.38 11.23
CA GLY A 108 7.89 -3.27 11.21
C GLY A 108 7.28 -4.07 10.05
N LEU A 109 6.12 -4.67 10.29
CA LEU A 109 5.34 -5.38 9.27
C LEU A 109 3.87 -5.00 9.40
N GLY A 110 3.29 -4.49 8.29
CA GLY A 110 1.85 -4.40 8.09
C GLY A 110 1.38 -5.50 7.15
N PHE A 111 0.30 -6.22 7.53
CA PHE A 111 -0.28 -7.28 6.73
C PHE A 111 -1.79 -7.12 6.62
N GLY A 112 -2.31 -7.13 5.38
CA GLY A 112 -3.74 -6.94 5.11
C GLY A 112 -4.56 -8.19 5.38
N ILE A 113 -5.11 -8.35 6.58
CA ILE A 113 -5.93 -9.51 6.95
C ILE A 113 -7.17 -9.63 6.06
N ASP A 114 -7.85 -8.53 5.76
CA ASP A 114 -9.03 -8.55 4.87
C ASP A 114 -8.65 -8.96 3.45
N ARG A 115 -7.52 -8.47 2.93
CA ARG A 115 -7.00 -8.90 1.62
C ARG A 115 -6.64 -10.39 1.61
N CYS A 116 -6.05 -10.89 2.70
CA CYS A 116 -5.79 -12.32 2.87
C CYS A 116 -7.09 -13.13 2.90
N ALA A 117 -8.10 -12.66 3.62
CA ALA A 117 -9.41 -13.31 3.64
C ALA A 117 -10.06 -13.33 2.25
N MET A 118 -9.98 -12.23 1.48
CA MET A 118 -10.44 -12.19 0.08
C MET A 118 -9.77 -13.27 -0.75
N LEU A 119 -8.44 -13.38 -0.68
CA LEU A 119 -7.67 -14.37 -1.43
C LEU A 119 -8.09 -15.81 -1.07
N LEU A 120 -8.19 -16.11 0.23
CA LEU A 120 -8.53 -17.46 0.71
C LEU A 120 -9.98 -17.86 0.41
N CYS A 121 -10.90 -16.90 0.41
CA CYS A 121 -12.32 -17.14 0.15
C CYS A 121 -12.69 -16.99 -1.35
N GLY A 122 -11.77 -16.55 -2.20
CA GLY A 122 -12.05 -16.24 -3.60
C GLY A 122 -13.00 -15.05 -3.77
N ALA A 123 -13.02 -14.12 -2.81
CA ALA A 123 -13.89 -12.95 -2.85
C ALA A 123 -13.27 -11.86 -3.74
N SER A 124 -14.08 -11.25 -4.61
CA SER A 124 -13.63 -10.18 -5.51
C SER A 124 -13.71 -8.78 -4.90
N SER A 125 -14.39 -8.63 -3.76
CA SER A 125 -14.57 -7.36 -3.07
C SER A 125 -14.29 -7.50 -1.58
N ILE A 126 -13.61 -6.51 -1.01
CA ILE A 126 -13.35 -6.43 0.42
C ILE A 126 -14.64 -6.39 1.24
N ARG A 127 -15.74 -5.90 0.68
CA ARG A 127 -17.06 -5.87 1.33
C ARG A 127 -17.61 -7.26 1.62
N ASP A 128 -17.19 -8.27 0.86
CA ASP A 128 -17.66 -9.65 1.00
C ASP A 128 -17.02 -10.36 2.20
N VAL A 129 -15.91 -9.81 2.73
CA VAL A 129 -15.18 -10.37 3.87
C VAL A 129 -15.26 -9.53 5.14
N ILE A 130 -15.84 -8.33 5.06
CA ILE A 130 -16.07 -7.44 6.22
C ILE A 130 -17.52 -7.59 6.69
N LEU A 131 -17.71 -7.89 7.99
CA LEU A 131 -19.05 -8.09 8.57
C LEU A 131 -19.95 -6.85 8.48
N PHE A 132 -19.39 -5.66 8.66
CA PHE A 132 -20.11 -4.38 8.66
C PHE A 132 -19.37 -3.36 7.77
N PRO A 133 -19.37 -3.54 6.43
CA PRO A 133 -18.67 -2.62 5.54
C PRO A 133 -19.34 -1.25 5.54
N THR A 134 -18.54 -0.19 5.52
CA THR A 134 -19.07 1.17 5.34
C THR A 134 -19.65 1.28 3.93
N MET A 135 -20.94 1.60 3.85
CA MET A 135 -21.67 1.74 2.60
C MET A 135 -22.00 3.21 2.37
N LYS A 136 -22.04 3.62 1.08
CA LYS A 136 -22.57 4.94 0.75
C LYS A 136 -24.04 5.01 1.22
N PRO A 137 -24.47 6.11 1.86
CA PRO A 137 -25.87 6.28 2.26
C PRO A 137 -26.79 6.09 1.06
N LEU A 138 -27.93 5.40 1.26
CA LEU A 138 -28.95 5.33 0.24
C LEU A 138 -29.63 6.71 0.12
N ASP A 139 -29.70 7.26 -1.09
CA ASP A 139 -30.52 8.45 -1.36
C ASP A 139 -31.99 8.06 -1.17
N THR A 140 -32.55 8.37 -0.01
CA THR A 140 -33.96 8.05 0.33
C THR A 140 -34.94 8.85 -0.53
N ASP A 141 -34.50 9.90 -1.22
CA ASP A 141 -35.32 10.75 -2.10
C ASP A 141 -35.40 10.26 -3.54
N LYS A 142 -34.61 9.24 -3.94
CA LYS A 142 -34.78 8.59 -5.24
C LYS A 142 -35.79 7.46 -5.12
N LYS A 143 -36.93 7.58 -5.83
CA LYS A 143 -37.84 6.44 -6.07
C LYS A 143 -37.00 5.22 -6.50
N PRO A 144 -37.31 4.01 -5.98
CA PRO A 144 -36.62 2.81 -6.41
C PRO A 144 -36.73 2.68 -7.94
N GLU A 145 -35.61 2.76 -8.65
CA GLU A 145 -35.53 2.35 -10.05
C GLU A 145 -35.90 0.87 -10.09
N THR A 146 -36.98 0.56 -10.80
CA THR A 146 -37.36 -0.83 -11.02
C THR A 146 -36.29 -1.52 -11.86
N ALA A 147 -36.04 -2.78 -11.60
CA ALA A 147 -34.96 -3.60 -12.18
C ALA A 147 -34.99 -3.70 -13.73
N ALA A 148 -35.92 -2.99 -14.39
CA ALA A 148 -36.09 -2.93 -15.84
C ALA A 148 -35.26 -1.84 -16.53
N ASP A 149 -34.67 -0.88 -15.79
CA ASP A 149 -33.99 0.30 -16.37
C ASP A 149 -32.45 0.26 -16.29
N LYS A 150 -31.84 -0.86 -15.93
CA LYS A 150 -30.36 -0.99 -16.00
C LYS A 150 -29.95 -1.54 -17.38
N PRO A 151 -29.18 -0.79 -18.18
CA PRO A 151 -28.39 -1.40 -19.22
C PRO A 151 -27.46 -2.42 -18.57
N ALA A 152 -27.37 -3.61 -19.13
CA ALA A 152 -26.43 -4.64 -18.67
C ALA A 152 -24.99 -4.09 -18.87
N GLU A 153 -24.43 -3.52 -17.83
CA GLU A 153 -23.02 -3.20 -17.76
C GLU A 153 -22.31 -4.55 -17.57
N ALA A 154 -21.63 -4.97 -18.64
CA ALA A 154 -20.82 -6.18 -18.62
C ALA A 154 -19.75 -6.01 -17.53
N ALA A 155 -19.88 -6.78 -16.46
CA ALA A 155 -18.83 -6.93 -15.48
C ALA A 155 -17.53 -7.29 -16.22
N PRO A 156 -16.38 -6.62 -15.93
CA PRO A 156 -15.12 -7.09 -16.44
C PRO A 156 -14.95 -8.53 -15.96
N ALA A 157 -14.79 -9.44 -16.90
CA ALA A 157 -14.54 -10.85 -16.60
C ALA A 157 -13.30 -10.89 -15.69
N ALA A 158 -13.47 -11.39 -14.47
CA ALA A 158 -12.34 -11.75 -13.64
C ALA A 158 -11.43 -12.66 -14.47
N PRO A 159 -10.12 -12.43 -14.53
CA PRO A 159 -9.23 -13.35 -15.22
C PRO A 159 -9.45 -14.72 -14.60
N ALA A 160 -9.79 -15.69 -15.41
CA ALA A 160 -9.89 -17.08 -14.97
C ALA A 160 -8.49 -17.51 -14.50
N VAL A 161 -8.29 -17.48 -13.18
CA VAL A 161 -7.05 -18.01 -12.58
C VAL A 161 -7.17 -19.52 -12.57
N GLU A 162 -6.95 -20.18 -13.72
CA GLU A 162 -6.77 -21.62 -13.79
C GLU A 162 -5.34 -22.07 -13.44
N GLU A 163 -4.41 -21.16 -13.26
CA GLU A 163 -3.07 -21.51 -12.82
C GLU A 163 -3.03 -21.66 -11.30
N LYS A 164 -2.78 -22.89 -10.86
CA LYS A 164 -2.50 -23.19 -9.45
C LYS A 164 -1.29 -22.38 -9.02
N ILE A 165 -1.44 -21.59 -7.94
CA ILE A 165 -0.32 -20.87 -7.34
C ILE A 165 0.74 -21.89 -6.92
N ASP A 166 1.93 -21.79 -7.49
CA ASP A 166 3.07 -22.65 -7.17
C ASP A 166 3.90 -22.00 -6.05
N PHE A 167 3.84 -22.57 -4.87
CA PHE A 167 4.62 -22.12 -3.70
C PHE A 167 6.02 -22.74 -3.60
N SER A 168 6.44 -23.56 -4.56
CA SER A 168 7.71 -24.32 -4.47
C SER A 168 8.98 -23.45 -4.55
N ASN A 169 8.86 -22.20 -4.99
CA ASN A 169 9.98 -21.27 -5.16
C ASN A 169 10.08 -20.17 -4.10
N VAL A 170 9.35 -20.26 -2.99
CA VAL A 170 9.47 -19.33 -1.87
C VAL A 170 10.65 -19.78 -1.01
N GLN A 171 11.79 -19.14 -1.16
CA GLN A 171 12.97 -19.26 -0.28
C GLN A 171 13.03 -18.07 0.68
#